data_c5b40688713055cb20e692c2b4594aa6
#
_entry.id   c5b40688713055cb20e692c2b4594aa6
#
_cell.length_a   1.000
_cell.length_b   1.000
_cell.length_c   1.000
_cell.angle_alpha   90.00
_cell.angle_beta   90.00
_cell.angle_gamma   90.00
#
_symmetry.space_group_name_H-M   'P 1'
#
loop_
_entity.id
_entity.type
_entity.pdbx_description
1 polymer ?
#
loop_
_entity_poly.entity_id
_entity_poly.type
_entity_poly.pdbx_seq_one_letter_code
_entity_poly.pdbx_strand_id
1 'polypeptide(L)'
;MNEPVTCFLIDDDEDDQELFALALKKVDPNLTCVVADDCGEALRMLKQEENFCPQYIFLDLNMPRMHGKQCLVELKKIARIENIPIIIYSTSSEPRDIQETKALGASAFLTKPPLISMLTARLSQLLLDRPMA
;
A
#
# COMPACT_ATOMS: atom_id res chain seq x y z
N MET A 1 20.51 -14.43 -3.61
CA MET A 1 19.18 -14.99 -3.43
C MET A 1 18.21 -13.90 -2.99
N ASN A 2 17.15 -13.71 -3.72
CA ASN A 2 16.19 -12.63 -3.41
C ASN A 2 15.07 -13.16 -2.54
N GLU A 3 14.89 -12.54 -1.41
CA GLU A 3 13.74 -12.85 -0.57
C GLU A 3 12.46 -12.38 -1.25
N PRO A 4 11.34 -13.10 -1.08
CA PRO A 4 10.06 -12.65 -1.62
C PRO A 4 9.70 -11.29 -1.04
N VAL A 5 9.26 -10.38 -1.91
CA VAL A 5 8.77 -9.07 -1.49
C VAL A 5 7.27 -9.15 -1.32
N THR A 6 6.80 -8.74 -0.15
CA THR A 6 5.37 -8.70 0.17
C THR A 6 4.86 -7.27 0.12
N CYS A 7 3.83 -7.07 -0.69
CA CYS A 7 3.09 -5.82 -0.74
C CYS A 7 1.79 -6.01 0.02
N PHE A 8 1.55 -5.17 1.01
CA PHE A 8 0.35 -5.24 1.84
C PHE A 8 -0.62 -4.16 1.39
N LEU A 9 -1.76 -4.58 0.85
CA LEU A 9 -2.79 -3.66 0.37
C LEU A 9 -3.92 -3.56 1.39
N ILE A 10 -4.22 -2.35 1.83
CA ILE A 10 -5.34 -2.05 2.73
C ILE A 10 -6.41 -1.33 1.90
N ASP A 11 -7.44 -2.06 1.49
CA ASP A 11 -8.45 -1.57 0.56
C ASP A 11 -9.70 -2.44 0.71
N ASP A 12 -10.88 -1.82 0.83
CA ASP A 12 -12.13 -2.53 1.04
C ASP A 12 -12.83 -2.98 -0.26
N ASP A 13 -12.34 -2.56 -1.41
CA ASP A 13 -12.96 -2.86 -2.71
C ASP A 13 -12.34 -4.13 -3.32
N GLU A 14 -13.15 -5.19 -3.45
CA GLU A 14 -12.68 -6.47 -3.97
C GLU A 14 -12.15 -6.38 -5.40
N ASP A 15 -12.79 -5.57 -6.25
CA ASP A 15 -12.35 -5.39 -7.62
C ASP A 15 -10.97 -4.73 -7.68
N ASP A 16 -10.75 -3.72 -6.85
CA ASP A 16 -9.45 -3.06 -6.77
C ASP A 16 -8.38 -4.00 -6.21
N GLN A 17 -8.75 -4.84 -5.25
CA GLN A 17 -7.83 -5.85 -4.69
C GLN A 17 -7.37 -6.82 -5.78
N GLU A 18 -8.30 -7.31 -6.59
CA GLU A 18 -7.99 -8.25 -7.69
C GLU A 18 -7.12 -7.60 -8.75
N LEU A 19 -7.45 -6.38 -9.15
CA LEU A 19 -6.65 -5.65 -10.14
C LEU A 19 -5.23 -5.38 -9.65
N PHE A 20 -5.11 -5.00 -8.39
CA PHE A 20 -3.80 -4.74 -7.78
C PHE A 20 -2.96 -6.00 -7.76
N ALA A 21 -3.52 -7.12 -7.29
CA ALA A 21 -2.81 -8.40 -7.23
C ALA A 21 -2.37 -8.85 -8.62
N LEU A 22 -3.23 -8.69 -9.62
CA LEU A 22 -2.93 -9.06 -11.00
C LEU A 22 -1.80 -8.18 -11.56
N ALA A 23 -1.86 -6.87 -11.29
CA ALA A 23 -0.82 -5.95 -11.74
C ALA A 23 0.53 -6.27 -11.12
N LEU A 24 0.56 -6.64 -9.84
CA LEU A 24 1.80 -7.05 -9.17
C LEU A 24 2.42 -8.27 -9.85
N LYS A 25 1.61 -9.26 -10.19
CA LYS A 25 2.11 -10.46 -10.88
C LYS A 25 2.69 -10.13 -12.24
N LYS A 26 2.15 -9.12 -12.92
CA LYS A 26 2.69 -8.66 -14.20
C LYS A 26 4.02 -7.93 -14.04
N VAL A 27 4.21 -7.24 -12.91
CA VAL A 27 5.49 -6.59 -12.61
C VAL A 27 6.57 -7.63 -12.33
N ASP A 28 6.26 -8.57 -11.43
CA ASP A 28 7.18 -9.65 -11.06
C ASP A 28 6.36 -10.78 -10.43
N PRO A 29 6.38 -11.98 -11.03
CA PRO A 29 5.62 -13.11 -10.47
C PRO A 29 6.02 -13.51 -9.07
N ASN A 30 7.19 -13.08 -8.60
CA ASN A 30 7.68 -13.40 -7.26
C ASN A 30 7.16 -12.44 -6.19
N LEU A 31 6.46 -11.36 -6.59
CA LEU A 31 5.85 -10.45 -5.62
C LEU A 31 4.63 -11.11 -4.99
N THR A 32 4.51 -10.96 -3.68
CA THR A 32 3.38 -11.49 -2.92
C THR A 32 2.46 -10.35 -2.53
N CYS A 33 1.17 -10.55 -2.69
CA CYS A 33 0.14 -9.59 -2.28
C CYS A 33 -0.63 -10.14 -1.08
N VAL A 34 -0.65 -9.39 0.01
CA VAL A 34 -1.51 -9.68 1.17
C VAL A 34 -2.48 -8.53 1.30
N VAL A 35 -3.74 -8.83 1.59
CA VAL A 35 -4.81 -7.83 1.61
C VAL A 35 -5.47 -7.80 2.97
N ALA A 36 -5.77 -6.58 3.44
CA ALA A 36 -6.68 -6.36 4.56
C ALA A 36 -7.87 -5.55 4.03
N ASP A 37 -9.07 -5.92 4.45
CA ASP A 37 -10.30 -5.29 3.96
C ASP A 37 -10.59 -3.95 4.63
N ASP A 38 -9.98 -3.69 5.78
CA ASP A 38 -10.13 -2.42 6.48
C ASP A 38 -8.92 -2.15 7.36
N CYS A 39 -8.88 -0.94 7.91
CA CYS A 39 -7.77 -0.52 8.75
C CYS A 39 -7.66 -1.32 10.04
N GLY A 40 -8.79 -1.67 10.65
CA GLY A 40 -8.80 -2.46 11.89
C GLY A 40 -8.10 -3.80 11.71
N GLU A 41 -8.44 -4.50 10.62
CA GLU A 41 -7.79 -5.77 10.28
C GLU A 41 -6.30 -5.58 10.02
N ALA A 42 -5.94 -4.53 9.27
CA ALA A 42 -4.55 -4.25 8.97
C ALA A 42 -3.73 -4.00 10.23
N LEU A 43 -4.25 -3.20 11.14
CA LEU A 43 -3.58 -2.89 12.40
C LEU A 43 -3.42 -4.15 13.26
N ARG A 44 -4.45 -4.99 13.30
CA ARG A 44 -4.40 -6.26 14.03
C ARG A 44 -3.29 -7.16 13.47
N MET A 45 -3.23 -7.30 12.15
CA MET A 45 -2.22 -8.13 11.51
C MET A 45 -0.80 -7.62 11.80
N LEU A 46 -0.60 -6.32 11.70
CA LEU A 46 0.73 -5.74 11.92
C LEU A 46 1.16 -5.76 13.38
N LYS A 47 0.21 -5.71 14.31
CA LYS A 47 0.51 -5.71 15.74
C LYS A 47 0.64 -7.11 16.32
N GLN A 48 -0.16 -8.07 15.86
CA GLN A 48 -0.29 -9.39 16.48
C GLN A 48 0.49 -10.49 15.77
N GLU A 49 0.69 -10.38 14.47
CA GLU A 49 1.38 -11.41 13.69
C GLU A 49 2.85 -11.04 13.56
N GLU A 50 3.65 -11.55 14.48
CA GLU A 50 5.07 -11.19 14.59
C GLU A 50 5.87 -11.49 13.33
N ASN A 51 5.49 -12.54 12.60
CA ASN A 51 6.20 -12.94 11.39
C ASN A 51 5.74 -12.18 10.14
N PHE A 52 4.70 -11.36 10.27
CA PHE A 52 4.20 -10.60 9.15
C PHE A 52 4.93 -9.26 9.07
N CYS A 53 5.79 -9.14 8.08
CA CYS A 53 6.57 -7.92 7.89
C CYS A 53 6.61 -7.59 6.39
N PRO A 54 5.62 -6.84 5.89
CA PRO A 54 5.61 -6.46 4.47
C PRO A 54 6.72 -5.47 4.17
N GLN A 55 7.20 -5.44 2.94
CA GLN A 55 8.19 -4.48 2.49
C GLN A 55 7.57 -3.19 1.99
N TYR A 56 6.29 -3.23 1.60
CA TYR A 56 5.53 -2.06 1.13
C TYR A 56 4.11 -2.14 1.66
N ILE A 57 3.56 -1.00 2.03
CA ILE A 57 2.15 -0.89 2.41
C ILE A 57 1.47 0.07 1.43
N PHE A 58 0.36 -0.38 0.84
CA PHE A 58 -0.48 0.46 -0.02
C PHE A 58 -1.81 0.68 0.71
N LEU A 59 -2.21 1.92 0.84
CA LEU A 59 -3.34 2.31 1.68
C LEU A 59 -4.35 3.13 0.91
N ASP A 60 -5.59 2.65 0.84
CA ASP A 60 -6.70 3.40 0.26
C ASP A 60 -7.20 4.45 1.26
N LEU A 61 -7.51 5.65 0.77
CA LEU A 61 -8.03 6.73 1.61
C LEU A 61 -9.54 6.60 1.87
N ASN A 62 -10.28 6.04 0.92
CA ASN A 62 -11.75 6.10 0.94
C ASN A 62 -12.37 4.82 1.48
N MET A 63 -12.00 4.44 2.70
CA MET A 63 -12.58 3.28 3.37
C MET A 63 -13.64 3.69 4.36
N PRO A 64 -14.69 2.85 4.55
CA PRO A 64 -15.66 3.09 5.60
C PRO A 64 -15.04 2.89 6.99
N ARG A 65 -15.70 3.36 8.02
CA ARG A 65 -15.30 3.27 9.42
C ARG A 65 -14.11 4.14 9.76
N MET A 66 -12.89 3.75 9.34
CA MET A 66 -11.71 4.55 9.59
C MET A 66 -11.15 5.05 8.28
N HIS A 67 -11.22 6.37 8.09
CA HIS A 67 -10.68 7.02 6.89
C HIS A 67 -9.18 6.76 6.76
N GLY A 68 -8.70 6.68 5.54
CA GLY A 68 -7.30 6.34 5.27
C GLY A 68 -6.28 7.27 5.94
N LYS A 69 -6.59 8.55 6.07
CA LYS A 69 -5.67 9.49 6.76
C LYS A 69 -5.52 9.13 8.23
N GLN A 70 -6.62 8.77 8.89
CA GLN A 70 -6.57 8.32 10.27
C GLN A 70 -5.83 6.99 10.37
N CYS A 71 -6.07 6.09 9.44
CA CYS A 71 -5.35 4.82 9.36
C CYS A 71 -3.84 5.04 9.23
N LEU A 72 -3.43 5.99 8.39
CA LEU A 72 -2.03 6.33 8.21
C LEU A 72 -1.40 6.79 9.54
N VAL A 73 -2.10 7.63 10.29
CA VAL A 73 -1.64 8.06 11.62
C VAL A 73 -1.40 6.85 12.54
N GLU A 74 -2.37 5.92 12.56
CA GLU A 74 -2.26 4.73 13.42
C GLU A 74 -1.14 3.79 12.97
N LEU A 75 -0.97 3.62 11.67
CA LEU A 75 0.13 2.81 11.13
C LEU A 75 1.49 3.37 11.54
N LYS A 76 1.65 4.69 11.49
CA LYS A 76 2.93 5.32 11.82
C LYS A 76 3.29 5.20 13.29
N LYS A 77 2.35 4.81 14.15
CA LYS A 77 2.63 4.56 15.56
C LYS A 77 3.23 3.18 15.82
N ILE A 78 3.20 2.28 14.85
CA ILE A 78 3.72 0.92 15.01
C ILE A 78 5.23 0.94 14.76
N ALA A 79 6.01 0.79 15.84
CA ALA A 79 7.47 0.97 15.77
C ALA A 79 8.14 0.00 14.80
N ARG A 80 7.72 -1.26 14.75
CA ARG A 80 8.40 -2.25 13.92
C ARG A 80 8.23 -2.04 12.41
N ILE A 81 7.28 -1.19 12.00
CA ILE A 81 7.09 -0.86 10.58
C ILE A 81 7.45 0.59 10.25
N GLU A 82 8.14 1.28 11.14
CA GLU A 82 8.43 2.71 10.95
C GLU A 82 9.26 3.00 9.70
N ASN A 83 10.05 2.05 9.24
CA ASN A 83 10.88 2.20 8.04
C ASN A 83 10.24 1.62 6.77
N ILE A 84 9.03 1.08 6.87
CA ILE A 84 8.35 0.51 5.72
C ILE A 84 7.63 1.65 4.97
N PRO A 85 7.87 1.81 3.67
CA PRO A 85 7.19 2.86 2.92
C PRO A 85 5.69 2.59 2.82
N ILE A 86 4.91 3.62 3.06
CA ILE A 86 3.46 3.59 2.92
C ILE A 86 3.10 4.44 1.70
N ILE A 87 2.52 3.80 0.70
CA ILE A 87 2.09 4.45 -0.53
C ILE A 87 0.57 4.59 -0.47
N ILE A 88 0.08 5.81 -0.60
CA ILE A 88 -1.36 6.02 -0.69
C ILE A 88 -1.82 5.57 -2.08
N TYR A 89 -2.90 4.79 -2.12
CA TYR A 89 -3.44 4.23 -3.36
C TYR A 89 -4.92 4.55 -3.39
N SER A 90 -5.30 5.61 -4.12
CA SER A 90 -6.64 6.21 -4.02
C SER A 90 -7.13 6.71 -5.37
N THR A 91 -8.46 6.80 -5.51
CA THR A 91 -9.06 7.44 -6.69
C THR A 91 -8.90 8.95 -6.66
N SER A 92 -8.62 9.53 -5.50
CA SER A 92 -8.41 10.96 -5.38
C SER A 92 -7.10 11.39 -6.05
N SER A 93 -7.11 12.55 -6.67
CA SER A 93 -5.89 13.22 -7.14
C SER A 93 -5.82 14.65 -6.63
N GLU A 94 -6.60 14.97 -5.60
CA GLU A 94 -6.65 16.32 -5.06
C GLU A 94 -5.33 16.69 -4.39
N PRO A 95 -4.79 17.89 -4.69
CA PRO A 95 -3.53 18.34 -4.06
C PRO A 95 -3.59 18.32 -2.53
N ARG A 96 -4.76 18.59 -1.96
CA ARG A 96 -4.94 18.57 -0.52
C ARG A 96 -4.66 17.19 0.06
N ASP A 97 -5.20 16.14 -0.56
CA ASP A 97 -4.97 14.78 -0.09
C ASP A 97 -3.50 14.38 -0.22
N ILE A 98 -2.87 14.77 -1.31
CA ILE A 98 -1.45 14.49 -1.53
C ILE A 98 -0.60 15.18 -0.46
N GLN A 99 -0.88 16.44 -0.18
CA GLN A 99 -0.13 17.23 0.80
C GLN A 99 -0.34 16.71 2.23
N GLU A 100 -1.60 16.44 2.60
CA GLU A 100 -1.92 15.99 3.94
C GLU A 100 -1.33 14.61 4.23
N THR A 101 -1.40 13.68 3.28
CA THR A 101 -0.84 12.34 3.50
C THR A 101 0.68 12.39 3.55
N LYS A 102 1.31 13.23 2.76
CA LYS A 102 2.75 13.41 2.83
C LYS A 102 3.17 13.96 4.19
N ALA A 103 2.44 14.94 4.70
CA ALA A 103 2.70 15.50 6.04
C ALA A 103 2.52 14.46 7.14
N LEU A 104 1.61 13.51 6.95
CA LEU A 104 1.38 12.42 7.91
C LEU A 104 2.38 11.27 7.79
N GLY A 105 3.30 11.34 6.84
CA GLY A 105 4.38 10.37 6.71
C GLY A 105 4.27 9.38 5.58
N ALA A 106 3.33 9.56 4.64
CA ALA A 106 3.27 8.73 3.46
C ALA A 106 4.49 8.96 2.57
N SER A 107 5.02 7.88 2.01
CA SER A 107 6.21 7.94 1.15
C SER A 107 5.90 8.35 -0.27
N ALA A 108 4.69 8.04 -0.75
CA ALA A 108 4.26 8.34 -2.11
C ALA A 108 2.74 8.33 -2.19
N PHE A 109 2.24 8.85 -3.30
CA PHE A 109 0.81 8.87 -3.59
C PHE A 109 0.59 8.34 -5.00
N LEU A 110 -0.19 7.28 -5.12
CA LEU A 110 -0.53 6.68 -6.41
C LEU A 110 -2.03 6.81 -6.63
N THR A 111 -2.42 7.63 -7.61
CA THR A 111 -3.83 7.72 -7.99
C THR A 111 -4.20 6.47 -8.78
N LYS A 112 -5.31 5.82 -8.40
CA LYS A 112 -5.75 4.58 -9.05
C LYS A 112 -5.99 4.82 -10.54
N PRO A 113 -5.19 4.19 -11.43
CA PRO A 113 -5.38 4.40 -12.86
C PRO A 113 -6.57 3.59 -13.39
N PRO A 114 -7.18 4.01 -14.50
CA PRO A 114 -8.34 3.32 -15.06
C PRO A 114 -8.00 2.00 -15.75
N LEU A 115 -6.75 1.81 -16.15
CA LEU A 115 -6.34 0.61 -16.89
C LEU A 115 -5.27 -0.15 -16.13
N ILE A 116 -5.35 -1.49 -16.19
CA ILE A 116 -4.37 -2.34 -15.53
C ILE A 116 -2.95 -2.14 -16.08
N SER A 117 -2.82 -1.84 -17.36
CA SER A 117 -1.49 -1.56 -17.95
C SER A 117 -0.84 -0.33 -17.33
N MET A 118 -1.64 0.69 -17.02
CA MET A 118 -1.13 1.89 -16.35
C MET A 118 -0.75 1.59 -14.91
N LEU A 119 -1.55 0.80 -14.21
CA LEU A 119 -1.25 0.39 -12.85
C LEU A 119 0.05 -0.42 -12.81
N THR A 120 0.18 -1.38 -13.72
CA THR A 120 1.40 -2.20 -13.83
C THR A 120 2.64 -1.33 -14.04
N ALA A 121 2.55 -0.34 -14.94
CA ALA A 121 3.67 0.56 -15.19
C ALA A 121 4.05 1.38 -13.95
N ARG A 122 3.04 1.90 -13.24
CA ARG A 122 3.28 2.69 -12.02
C ARG A 122 3.86 1.85 -10.90
N LEU A 123 3.34 0.64 -10.70
CA LEU A 123 3.89 -0.28 -9.70
C LEU A 123 5.32 -0.69 -10.04
N SER A 124 5.60 -0.91 -11.32
CA SER A 124 6.96 -1.23 -11.75
C SER A 124 7.93 -0.11 -11.36
N GLN A 125 7.54 1.15 -11.59
CA GLN A 125 8.36 2.29 -11.21
C GLN A 125 8.60 2.36 -9.70
N LEU A 126 7.54 2.15 -8.91
CA LEU A 126 7.65 2.24 -7.46
C LEU A 126 8.48 1.11 -6.86
N LEU A 127 8.35 -0.10 -7.41
CA LEU A 127 8.94 -1.29 -6.80
C LEU A 127 10.31 -1.64 -7.37
N LEU A 128 10.57 -1.33 -8.64
CA LEU A 128 11.80 -1.73 -9.31
C LEU A 128 12.82 -0.59 -9.43
N ASP A 129 12.41 0.67 -9.34
CA ASP A 129 13.31 1.83 -9.41
C ASP A 129 13.86 2.24 -8.05
N ARG A 130 13.74 1.38 -7.06
CA ARG A 130 14.31 1.67 -5.75
C ARG A 130 15.84 1.61 -5.82
N PRO A 131 16.53 2.42 -5.00
CA PRO A 131 17.99 2.36 -4.99
C PRO A 131 18.48 0.97 -4.62
N MET A 132 19.48 0.52 -5.32
CA MET A 132 20.15 -0.73 -4.97
C MET A 132 20.95 -0.48 -3.70
N ALA A 133 20.65 -1.26 -2.69
CA ALA A 133 21.37 -1.14 -1.42
C ALA A 133 22.76 -1.76 -1.55
#